data_51337adfc0e9ba85aec8bd72f255d00a
#
_entry.id   51337adfc0e9ba85aec8bd72f255d00a
#
_cell.length_a   1.000
_cell.length_b   1.000
_cell.length_c   1.000
_cell.angle_alpha   90.00
_cell.angle_beta   90.00
_cell.angle_gamma   90.00
#
_symmetry.space_group_name_H-M   'P 1'
#
loop_
_entity.id
_entity.type
_entity.pdbx_description
1 polymer ?
#
loop_
_entity_poly.entity_id
_entity_poly.type
_entity_poly.pdbx_seq_one_letter_code
_entity_poly.pdbx_strand_id
1 'polypeptide(L)'
;MTKKTAQPQPRRAIGLRRRWIVSSILPVITILVLIAALVSIALGSNYYANARSALEAKATAGTDYFNTYAMTSYDEYFRSATLYANSFEDSASIELQFLDRNGHVEVSTRSLMTGSKPGTKDIIDALTSGRVSSFRGVDPATGEKIIAASGLLKFNGRVVGVMRFVTATRNLDSQVLLTVLIILAIMAAVIFVIVISSLLLINNVVAPVSAVSEAAKQISGGSYGYQIPNRYADEMGELVDNINDMSLKIGENEKLQSEFISSVSHELRTPLTAISGWGETLLGDESGDPRQLRRGLRIIVKEARRLTGMVEE
;
A
#
# COMPACT_ATOMS: atom_id res chain seq x y z
N MET A 1 48.11 -26.41 5.68
CA MET A 1 46.67 -26.18 5.85
C MET A 1 46.35 -24.77 5.40
N THR A 2 45.99 -24.59 4.14
CA THR A 2 45.70 -23.29 3.52
C THR A 2 44.21 -23.00 3.69
N LYS A 3 43.85 -21.98 4.48
CA LYS A 3 42.52 -21.47 4.67
C LYS A 3 41.99 -20.89 3.34
N LYS A 4 41.08 -21.60 2.67
CA LYS A 4 40.26 -21.05 1.56
C LYS A 4 39.38 -19.97 2.12
N THR A 5 39.70 -18.71 1.83
CA THR A 5 38.81 -17.56 2.01
C THR A 5 37.62 -17.75 1.08
N ALA A 6 36.43 -17.96 1.65
CA ALA A 6 35.19 -18.02 0.93
C ALA A 6 34.93 -16.64 0.28
N GLN A 7 34.90 -16.58 -1.06
CA GLN A 7 34.43 -15.39 -1.78
C GLN A 7 32.96 -15.18 -1.46
N PRO A 8 32.54 -13.95 -1.09
CA PRO A 8 31.13 -13.63 -0.88
C PRO A 8 30.38 -13.80 -2.20
N GLN A 9 29.37 -14.67 -2.20
CA GLN A 9 28.49 -14.84 -3.34
C GLN A 9 27.84 -13.48 -3.70
N PRO A 10 27.75 -13.12 -4.99
CA PRO A 10 27.11 -11.88 -5.40
C PRO A 10 25.64 -11.94 -4.98
N ARG A 11 25.25 -11.09 -4.02
CA ARG A 11 23.85 -10.86 -3.67
C ARG A 11 23.13 -10.48 -4.95
N ARG A 12 22.19 -11.29 -5.44
CA ARG A 12 21.29 -10.95 -6.53
C ARG A 12 20.65 -9.61 -6.16
N ALA A 13 21.10 -8.54 -6.80
CA ALA A 13 20.55 -7.21 -6.60
C ALA A 13 19.10 -7.23 -7.09
N ILE A 14 18.16 -7.26 -6.15
CA ILE A 14 16.75 -7.02 -6.45
C ILE A 14 16.72 -5.61 -7.01
N GLY A 15 16.34 -5.45 -8.30
CA GLY A 15 16.36 -4.15 -8.97
C GLY A 15 15.65 -3.09 -8.14
N LEU A 16 16.16 -1.86 -8.15
CA LEU A 16 15.66 -0.68 -7.40
C LEU A 16 14.13 -0.55 -7.50
N ARG A 17 13.57 -0.80 -8.69
CA ARG A 17 12.14 -0.79 -8.97
C ARG A 17 11.35 -1.77 -8.10
N ARG A 18 11.79 -3.05 -8.01
CA ARG A 18 11.11 -4.06 -7.22
C ARG A 18 11.22 -3.78 -5.72
N ARG A 19 12.38 -3.31 -5.29
CA ARG A 19 12.61 -2.93 -3.89
C ARG A 19 11.71 -1.79 -3.46
N TRP A 20 11.54 -0.76 -4.31
CA TRP A 20 10.64 0.36 -4.07
C TRP A 20 9.19 -0.09 -3.94
N ILE A 21 8.68 -0.91 -4.87
CA ILE A 21 7.30 -1.42 -4.83
C ILE A 21 7.05 -2.17 -3.54
N VAL A 22 7.90 -3.11 -3.17
CA VAL A 22 7.71 -3.95 -1.99
C VAL A 22 7.87 -3.18 -0.68
N SER A 23 8.82 -2.24 -0.61
CA SER A 23 9.09 -1.52 0.65
C SER A 23 8.20 -0.32 0.89
N SER A 24 7.62 0.30 -0.15
CA SER A 24 6.86 1.54 -0.02
C SER A 24 5.37 1.36 -0.35
N ILE A 25 5.02 0.70 -1.44
CA ILE A 25 3.62 0.59 -1.90
C ILE A 25 2.86 -0.48 -1.12
N LEU A 26 3.45 -1.66 -0.96
CA LEU A 26 2.78 -2.80 -0.32
C LEU A 26 2.33 -2.50 1.12
N PRO A 27 3.16 -1.91 2.01
CA PRO A 27 2.73 -1.56 3.37
C PRO A 27 1.58 -0.55 3.38
N VAL A 28 1.62 0.46 2.50
CA VAL A 28 0.56 1.48 2.42
C VAL A 28 -0.77 0.85 2.00
N ILE A 29 -0.77 0.01 0.96
CA ILE A 29 -1.99 -0.72 0.54
C ILE A 29 -2.50 -1.62 1.66
N THR A 30 -1.62 -2.34 2.34
CA THR A 30 -2.01 -3.24 3.45
C THR A 30 -2.69 -2.45 4.57
N ILE A 31 -2.13 -1.32 4.97
CA ILE A 31 -2.69 -0.45 6.01
C ILE A 31 -4.07 0.10 5.57
N LEU A 32 -4.20 0.56 4.33
CA LEU A 32 -5.47 1.05 3.79
C LEU A 32 -6.56 -0.02 3.81
N VAL A 33 -6.25 -1.25 3.40
CA VAL A 33 -7.19 -2.37 3.42
C VAL A 33 -7.60 -2.70 4.86
N LEU A 34 -6.67 -2.70 5.81
CA LEU A 34 -6.98 -2.94 7.22
C LEU A 34 -7.88 -1.84 7.81
N ILE A 35 -7.60 -0.57 7.51
CA ILE A 35 -8.43 0.56 7.96
C ILE A 35 -9.83 0.45 7.36
N ALA A 36 -9.96 0.20 6.06
CA ALA A 36 -11.26 0.05 5.40
C ALA A 36 -12.08 -1.10 6.00
N ALA A 37 -11.44 -2.24 6.29
CA ALA A 37 -12.08 -3.37 6.94
C ALA A 37 -12.56 -3.02 8.36
N LEU A 38 -11.71 -2.40 9.18
CA LEU A 38 -12.04 -1.97 10.54
C LEU A 38 -13.21 -0.97 10.54
N VAL A 39 -13.16 0.04 9.68
CA VAL A 39 -14.22 1.06 9.58
C VAL A 39 -15.54 0.43 9.11
N SER A 40 -15.50 -0.48 8.13
CA SER A 40 -16.69 -1.19 7.65
C SER A 40 -17.35 -2.04 8.74
N ILE A 41 -16.55 -2.76 9.52
CA ILE A 41 -17.05 -3.57 10.65
C ILE A 41 -17.62 -2.67 11.74
N ALA A 42 -16.93 -1.59 12.13
CA ALA A 42 -17.37 -0.67 13.15
C ALA A 42 -18.67 0.04 12.78
N LEU A 43 -18.77 0.56 11.54
CA LEU A 43 -20.00 1.21 11.05
C LEU A 43 -21.16 0.21 11.01
N GLY A 44 -20.94 -0.99 10.45
CA GLY A 44 -21.97 -2.03 10.42
C GLY A 44 -22.48 -2.36 11.82
N SER A 45 -21.59 -2.57 12.80
CA SER A 45 -21.99 -2.85 14.18
C SER A 45 -22.79 -1.71 14.81
N ASN A 46 -22.41 -0.45 14.54
CA ASN A 46 -23.11 0.73 15.04
C ASN A 46 -24.52 0.88 14.46
N TYR A 47 -24.74 0.59 13.18
CA TYR A 47 -26.07 0.63 12.58
C TYR A 47 -27.04 -0.31 13.31
N TYR A 48 -26.61 -1.54 13.55
CA TYR A 48 -27.46 -2.51 14.27
C TYR A 48 -27.63 -2.18 15.76
N ALA A 49 -26.59 -1.68 16.42
CA ALA A 49 -26.65 -1.26 17.81
C ALA A 49 -27.62 -0.09 17.99
N ASN A 50 -27.57 0.91 17.12
CA ASN A 50 -28.48 2.06 17.16
C ASN A 50 -29.93 1.66 16.89
N ALA A 51 -30.17 0.78 15.92
CA ALA A 51 -31.51 0.25 15.65
C ALA A 51 -32.06 -0.52 16.87
N ARG A 52 -31.24 -1.34 17.50
CA ARG A 52 -31.59 -2.06 18.72
C ARG A 52 -31.94 -1.09 19.86
N SER A 53 -31.08 -0.12 20.14
CA SER A 53 -31.30 0.87 21.22
C SER A 53 -32.54 1.71 20.97
N ALA A 54 -32.84 2.07 19.71
CA ALA A 54 -34.06 2.79 19.36
C ALA A 54 -35.32 1.96 19.63
N LEU A 55 -35.32 0.66 19.31
CA LEU A 55 -36.43 -0.24 19.60
C LEU A 55 -36.58 -0.48 21.10
N GLU A 56 -35.49 -0.65 21.86
CA GLU A 56 -35.51 -0.76 23.32
C GLU A 56 -36.10 0.49 23.96
N ALA A 57 -35.74 1.68 23.51
CA ALA A 57 -36.32 2.94 23.98
C ALA A 57 -37.82 3.05 23.67
N LYS A 58 -38.25 2.65 22.45
CA LYS A 58 -39.68 2.61 22.10
C LYS A 58 -40.44 1.59 22.95
N ALA A 59 -39.87 0.41 23.17
CA ALA A 59 -40.47 -0.60 24.04
C ALA A 59 -40.62 -0.11 25.48
N THR A 60 -39.61 0.57 26.02
CA THR A 60 -39.65 1.15 27.37
C THR A 60 -40.75 2.22 27.45
N ALA A 61 -40.71 3.22 26.54
CA ALA A 61 -41.70 4.30 26.57
C ALA A 61 -43.14 3.80 26.33
N GLY A 62 -43.32 2.83 25.42
CA GLY A 62 -44.63 2.22 25.16
C GLY A 62 -45.16 1.44 26.34
N THR A 63 -44.33 0.60 26.97
CA THR A 63 -44.77 -0.18 28.16
C THR A 63 -45.05 0.72 29.34
N ASP A 64 -44.27 1.78 29.58
CA ASP A 64 -44.49 2.73 30.66
C ASP A 64 -45.82 3.50 30.47
N TYR A 65 -46.09 3.92 29.20
CA TYR A 65 -47.37 4.56 28.86
C TYR A 65 -48.56 3.61 29.13
N PHE A 66 -48.51 2.37 28.65
CA PHE A 66 -49.58 1.40 28.85
C PHE A 66 -49.76 1.03 30.31
N ASN A 67 -48.70 0.78 31.05
CA ASN A 67 -48.73 0.41 32.46
C ASN A 67 -49.29 1.55 33.35
N THR A 68 -49.13 2.81 32.91
CA THR A 68 -49.55 3.97 33.73
C THR A 68 -50.94 4.47 33.37
N TYR A 69 -51.30 4.50 32.06
CA TYR A 69 -52.47 5.25 31.59
C TYR A 69 -53.51 4.44 30.83
N ALA A 70 -53.12 3.31 30.21
CA ALA A 70 -53.98 2.66 29.21
C ALA A 70 -54.75 1.44 29.75
N MET A 71 -54.57 1.05 31.01
CA MET A 71 -55.13 -0.18 31.57
C MET A 71 -55.98 0.08 32.82
N THR A 72 -57.29 0.05 32.64
CA THR A 72 -58.24 0.04 33.76
C THR A 72 -59.00 -1.29 33.89
N SER A 73 -59.16 -2.05 32.77
CA SER A 73 -59.68 -3.43 32.71
C SER A 73 -59.07 -4.19 31.53
N TYR A 74 -59.29 -5.53 31.43
CA TYR A 74 -58.80 -6.34 30.29
C TYR A 74 -59.50 -5.98 29.00
N ASP A 75 -60.79 -5.71 29.00
CA ASP A 75 -61.54 -5.30 27.78
C ASP A 75 -61.06 -3.94 27.27
N GLU A 76 -60.74 -3.01 28.19
CA GLU A 76 -60.19 -1.71 27.88
C GLU A 76 -58.73 -1.79 27.37
N TYR A 77 -57.95 -2.72 27.91
CA TYR A 77 -56.61 -3.04 27.38
C TYR A 77 -56.65 -3.41 25.92
N PHE A 78 -57.50 -4.37 25.53
CA PHE A 78 -57.59 -4.81 24.11
C PHE A 78 -58.00 -3.68 23.16
N ARG A 79 -58.98 -2.86 23.58
CA ARG A 79 -59.43 -1.67 22.84
C ARG A 79 -58.29 -0.66 22.71
N SER A 80 -57.58 -0.35 23.80
CA SER A 80 -56.47 0.57 23.82
C SER A 80 -55.30 0.09 23.00
N ALA A 81 -54.98 -1.21 23.04
CA ALA A 81 -53.94 -1.83 22.22
C ALA A 81 -54.26 -1.72 20.73
N THR A 82 -55.54 -1.98 20.35
CA THR A 82 -55.99 -1.88 18.98
C THR A 82 -55.96 -0.41 18.46
N LEU A 83 -56.41 0.54 19.28
CA LEU A 83 -56.35 1.97 18.95
C LEU A 83 -54.89 2.44 18.79
N TYR A 84 -54.02 2.07 19.72
CA TYR A 84 -52.62 2.44 19.68
C TYR A 84 -51.91 1.82 18.46
N ALA A 85 -52.17 0.55 18.15
CA ALA A 85 -51.61 -0.10 16.97
C ALA A 85 -52.06 0.59 15.68
N ASN A 86 -53.34 0.98 15.56
CA ASN A 86 -53.88 1.67 14.40
C ASN A 86 -53.35 3.11 14.25
N SER A 87 -53.01 3.79 15.33
CA SER A 87 -52.45 5.15 15.32
C SER A 87 -50.93 5.20 15.35
N PHE A 88 -50.27 4.05 15.27
CA PHE A 88 -48.80 3.97 15.36
C PHE A 88 -48.15 4.53 14.08
N GLU A 89 -47.51 5.70 14.21
CA GLU A 89 -46.96 6.48 13.09
C GLU A 89 -45.85 5.74 12.33
N ASP A 90 -45.00 4.97 13.03
CA ASP A 90 -43.85 4.28 12.44
C ASP A 90 -44.24 2.90 11.82
N SER A 91 -45.51 2.59 11.63
CA SER A 91 -45.99 1.29 11.15
C SER A 91 -45.41 0.83 9.82
N ALA A 92 -44.92 1.77 9.00
CA ALA A 92 -44.25 1.45 7.73
C ALA A 92 -42.88 0.74 7.94
N SER A 93 -42.15 1.06 9.00
CA SER A 93 -40.78 0.55 9.26
C SER A 93 -40.68 -0.37 10.49
N ILE A 94 -41.58 -0.19 11.45
CA ILE A 94 -41.60 -0.94 12.71
C ILE A 94 -42.98 -1.60 12.84
N GLU A 95 -43.01 -2.88 13.06
CA GLU A 95 -44.23 -3.62 13.40
C GLU A 95 -44.39 -3.59 14.94
N LEU A 96 -45.56 -3.16 15.40
CA LEU A 96 -45.94 -3.22 16.77
C LEU A 96 -46.87 -4.41 16.97
N GLN A 97 -46.57 -5.25 17.98
CA GLN A 97 -47.32 -6.44 18.35
C GLN A 97 -47.64 -6.37 19.84
N PHE A 98 -48.88 -6.73 20.18
CA PHE A 98 -49.32 -7.01 21.55
C PHE A 98 -49.52 -8.51 21.66
N LEU A 99 -48.87 -9.14 22.64
CA LEU A 99 -48.92 -10.57 22.84
C LEU A 99 -49.55 -10.88 24.20
N ASP A 100 -50.26 -12.02 24.25
CA ASP A 100 -50.78 -12.56 25.52
C ASP A 100 -49.65 -13.08 26.45
N ARG A 101 -50.00 -13.58 27.64
CA ARG A 101 -49.04 -14.18 28.59
C ARG A 101 -48.36 -15.44 28.08
N ASN A 102 -48.94 -16.10 27.06
CA ASN A 102 -48.42 -17.32 26.49
C ASN A 102 -47.54 -17.03 25.27
N GLY A 103 -47.42 -15.74 24.85
CA GLY A 103 -46.62 -15.29 23.73
C GLY A 103 -47.32 -15.39 22.38
N HIS A 104 -48.66 -15.46 22.33
CA HIS A 104 -49.43 -15.37 21.09
C HIS A 104 -49.77 -13.92 20.77
N VAL A 105 -49.65 -13.53 19.52
CA VAL A 105 -49.97 -12.18 19.06
C VAL A 105 -51.48 -11.98 19.06
N GLU A 106 -52.00 -11.06 19.85
CA GLU A 106 -53.42 -10.67 19.88
C GLU A 106 -53.71 -9.50 18.96
N VAL A 107 -52.84 -8.50 18.93
CA VAL A 107 -52.94 -7.31 18.09
C VAL A 107 -51.62 -7.03 17.40
N SER A 108 -51.66 -6.73 16.12
CA SER A 108 -50.47 -6.32 15.36
C SER A 108 -50.83 -5.22 14.36
N THR A 109 -49.89 -4.30 14.12
CA THR A 109 -49.98 -3.34 12.99
C THR A 109 -49.98 -4.03 11.63
N ARG A 110 -49.53 -5.29 11.56
CA ARG A 110 -49.65 -6.17 10.38
C ARG A 110 -50.58 -7.33 10.70
N SER A 111 -51.80 -7.27 10.22
CA SER A 111 -52.89 -8.20 10.52
C SER A 111 -52.57 -9.68 10.28
N LEU A 112 -51.58 -10.01 9.46
CA LEU A 112 -51.17 -11.38 9.12
C LEU A 112 -50.53 -12.15 10.30
N MET A 113 -50.19 -11.47 11.39
CA MET A 113 -49.45 -12.07 12.51
C MET A 113 -50.35 -12.43 13.71
N THR A 114 -51.63 -12.04 13.69
CA THR A 114 -52.58 -12.37 14.75
C THR A 114 -52.73 -13.85 14.95
N GLY A 115 -52.62 -14.35 16.19
CA GLY A 115 -52.62 -15.76 16.55
C GLY A 115 -51.30 -16.51 16.40
N SER A 116 -50.28 -15.92 15.78
CA SER A 116 -48.94 -16.51 15.68
C SER A 116 -48.19 -16.45 17.05
N LYS A 117 -47.23 -17.37 17.22
CA LYS A 117 -46.34 -17.42 18.41
C LYS A 117 -44.89 -17.30 17.98
N PRO A 118 -44.33 -16.09 17.92
CA PRO A 118 -42.94 -15.89 17.47
C PRO A 118 -41.89 -16.64 18.28
N GLY A 119 -42.07 -16.75 19.63
CA GLY A 119 -41.18 -17.55 20.49
C GLY A 119 -39.71 -17.10 20.53
N THR A 120 -39.45 -15.84 20.20
CA THR A 120 -38.10 -15.29 20.18
C THR A 120 -37.61 -14.92 21.58
N LYS A 121 -36.28 -14.80 21.70
CA LYS A 121 -35.62 -14.65 23.00
C LYS A 121 -36.03 -13.35 23.72
N ASP A 122 -36.30 -12.25 23.00
CA ASP A 122 -36.81 -11.00 23.58
C ASP A 122 -38.10 -11.18 24.39
N ILE A 123 -39.05 -12.00 23.90
CA ILE A 123 -40.32 -12.28 24.56
C ILE A 123 -40.07 -13.12 25.80
N ILE A 124 -39.28 -14.19 25.72
CA ILE A 124 -38.98 -15.10 26.81
C ILE A 124 -38.25 -14.36 27.93
N ASP A 125 -37.20 -13.58 27.55
CA ASP A 125 -36.39 -12.84 28.52
C ASP A 125 -37.22 -11.70 29.18
N ALA A 126 -38.11 -11.02 28.44
CA ALA A 126 -39.02 -10.03 28.99
C ALA A 126 -39.97 -10.66 30.05
N LEU A 127 -40.59 -11.79 29.70
CA LEU A 127 -41.49 -12.50 30.61
C LEU A 127 -40.79 -13.02 31.90
N THR A 128 -39.54 -13.44 31.78
CA THR A 128 -38.77 -13.98 32.93
C THR A 128 -38.09 -12.90 33.76
N SER A 129 -37.47 -11.88 33.17
CA SER A 129 -36.70 -10.85 33.86
C SER A 129 -37.54 -9.67 34.34
N GLY A 130 -38.70 -9.47 33.73
CA GLY A 130 -39.56 -8.30 34.01
C GLY A 130 -39.03 -6.98 33.48
N ARG A 131 -38.01 -7.00 32.63
CA ARG A 131 -37.36 -5.85 31.98
C ARG A 131 -37.52 -5.89 30.47
N VAL A 132 -37.35 -4.75 29.84
CA VAL A 132 -37.24 -4.70 28.37
C VAL A 132 -36.04 -5.53 27.90
N SER A 133 -36.30 -6.42 26.98
CA SER A 133 -35.30 -7.29 26.36
C SER A 133 -35.36 -7.19 24.86
N SER A 134 -34.22 -7.41 24.19
CA SER A 134 -34.11 -7.35 22.73
C SER A 134 -33.51 -8.61 22.16
N PHE A 135 -33.85 -8.86 20.89
CA PHE A 135 -33.39 -10.00 20.10
C PHE A 135 -32.99 -9.54 18.71
N ARG A 136 -31.90 -10.09 18.19
CA ARG A 136 -31.51 -10.00 16.79
C ARG A 136 -31.31 -11.39 16.24
N GLY A 137 -32.04 -11.75 15.21
CA GLY A 137 -31.96 -13.07 14.59
C GLY A 137 -33.02 -13.27 13.54
N VAL A 138 -33.29 -14.53 13.22
CA VAL A 138 -34.39 -14.93 12.32
C VAL A 138 -35.64 -15.11 13.15
N ASP A 139 -36.75 -14.49 12.74
CA ASP A 139 -38.06 -14.72 13.33
C ASP A 139 -38.59 -16.10 12.84
N PRO A 140 -38.87 -17.05 13.78
CA PRO A 140 -39.36 -18.37 13.40
C PRO A 140 -40.71 -18.33 12.71
N ALA A 141 -41.53 -17.32 12.94
CA ALA A 141 -42.88 -17.21 12.35
C ALA A 141 -42.85 -16.73 10.90
N THR A 142 -41.89 -15.85 10.55
CA THR A 142 -41.81 -15.24 9.20
C THR A 142 -40.61 -15.71 8.39
N GLY A 143 -39.57 -16.25 9.03
CA GLY A 143 -38.27 -16.56 8.41
C GLY A 143 -37.44 -15.33 8.08
N GLU A 144 -37.87 -14.12 8.43
CA GLU A 144 -37.15 -12.87 8.18
C GLU A 144 -36.10 -12.59 9.26
N LYS A 145 -35.00 -11.95 8.84
CA LYS A 145 -34.03 -11.41 9.81
C LYS A 145 -34.61 -10.14 10.42
N ILE A 146 -34.71 -10.10 11.75
CA ILE A 146 -35.31 -9.03 12.50
C ILE A 146 -34.43 -8.53 13.63
N ILE A 147 -34.73 -7.32 14.09
CA ILE A 147 -34.41 -6.83 15.42
C ILE A 147 -35.75 -6.59 16.13
N ALA A 148 -35.90 -7.12 17.33
CA ALA A 148 -37.11 -6.96 18.12
C ALA A 148 -36.73 -6.49 19.54
N ALA A 149 -37.64 -5.71 20.16
CA ALA A 149 -37.55 -5.36 21.55
C ALA A 149 -38.94 -5.56 22.22
N SER A 150 -38.95 -6.24 23.33
CA SER A 150 -40.16 -6.62 24.05
C SER A 150 -40.13 -6.08 25.50
N GLY A 151 -41.26 -5.53 25.94
CA GLY A 151 -41.45 -5.08 27.29
C GLY A 151 -42.75 -5.62 27.91
N LEU A 152 -42.80 -5.78 29.22
CA LEU A 152 -43.96 -6.32 29.94
C LEU A 152 -45.06 -5.30 30.10
N LEU A 153 -46.29 -5.75 29.85
CA LEU A 153 -47.50 -5.04 30.20
C LEU A 153 -48.03 -5.60 31.52
N LYS A 154 -48.21 -4.73 32.51
CA LYS A 154 -48.63 -5.09 33.88
C LYS A 154 -49.86 -4.28 34.27
N PHE A 155 -50.87 -4.98 34.83
CA PHE A 155 -52.03 -4.36 35.44
C PHE A 155 -52.17 -4.81 36.91
N ASN A 156 -52.23 -3.88 37.82
CA ASN A 156 -52.27 -4.17 39.27
C ASN A 156 -51.19 -5.16 39.73
N GLY A 157 -49.96 -5.02 39.21
CA GLY A 157 -48.83 -5.88 39.52
C GLY A 157 -48.81 -7.24 38.85
N ARG A 158 -49.86 -7.59 38.10
CA ARG A 158 -49.94 -8.87 37.36
C ARG A 158 -49.57 -8.66 35.89
N VAL A 159 -48.79 -9.56 35.30
CA VAL A 159 -48.48 -9.54 33.88
C VAL A 159 -49.75 -9.83 33.07
N VAL A 160 -50.13 -8.96 32.18
CA VAL A 160 -51.28 -9.11 31.27
C VAL A 160 -50.82 -9.51 29.85
N GLY A 161 -49.61 -9.11 29.46
CA GLY A 161 -49.07 -9.42 28.12
C GLY A 161 -47.70 -8.83 27.90
N VAL A 162 -47.27 -8.78 26.65
CA VAL A 162 -46.01 -8.24 26.16
C VAL A 162 -46.27 -7.26 25.01
N MET A 163 -45.65 -6.13 25.05
CA MET A 163 -45.61 -5.18 23.96
C MET A 163 -44.27 -5.35 23.23
N ARG A 164 -44.31 -5.63 21.93
CA ARG A 164 -43.15 -5.97 21.10
C ARG A 164 -43.05 -5.06 19.92
N PHE A 165 -41.87 -4.48 19.69
CA PHE A 165 -41.53 -3.70 18.51
C PHE A 165 -40.58 -4.51 17.66
N VAL A 166 -40.89 -4.70 16.36
CA VAL A 166 -40.13 -5.53 15.44
C VAL A 166 -39.78 -4.72 14.20
N THR A 167 -38.56 -4.80 13.75
CA THR A 167 -38.14 -4.25 12.45
C THR A 167 -37.36 -5.30 11.67
N ALA A 168 -37.66 -5.40 10.36
CA ALA A 168 -36.87 -6.24 9.47
C ALA A 168 -35.49 -5.59 9.20
N THR A 169 -34.43 -6.42 9.23
CA THR A 169 -33.07 -5.89 8.99
C THR A 169 -32.78 -5.56 7.54
N ARG A 170 -33.66 -5.94 6.61
CA ARG A 170 -33.45 -5.79 5.15
C ARG A 170 -33.03 -4.37 4.76
N ASN A 171 -33.68 -3.36 5.29
CA ASN A 171 -33.35 -1.94 4.98
C ASN A 171 -32.01 -1.55 5.60
N LEU A 172 -31.71 -2.03 6.81
CA LEU A 172 -30.43 -1.82 7.49
C LEU A 172 -29.30 -2.53 6.72
N ASP A 173 -29.53 -3.76 6.29
CA ASP A 173 -28.56 -4.54 5.50
C ASP A 173 -28.21 -3.82 4.19
N SER A 174 -29.21 -3.23 3.52
CA SER A 174 -28.99 -2.46 2.29
C SER A 174 -28.22 -1.16 2.54
N GLN A 175 -28.48 -0.44 3.63
CA GLN A 175 -27.73 0.75 4.03
C GLN A 175 -26.28 0.41 4.39
N VAL A 176 -26.06 -0.66 5.14
CA VAL A 176 -24.71 -1.15 5.48
C VAL A 176 -23.96 -1.54 4.21
N LEU A 177 -24.60 -2.28 3.30
CA LEU A 177 -24.01 -2.67 2.03
C LEU A 177 -23.61 -1.45 1.18
N LEU A 178 -24.50 -0.47 1.04
CA LEU A 178 -24.21 0.77 0.30
C LEU A 178 -23.01 1.51 0.93
N THR A 179 -22.98 1.64 2.24
CA THR A 179 -21.88 2.29 2.95
C THR A 179 -20.54 1.56 2.73
N VAL A 180 -20.54 0.22 2.79
CA VAL A 180 -19.36 -0.60 2.50
C VAL A 180 -18.91 -0.43 1.05
N LEU A 181 -19.84 -0.40 0.09
CA LEU A 181 -19.52 -0.17 -1.32
C LEU A 181 -18.88 1.21 -1.55
N ILE A 182 -19.38 2.24 -0.88
CA ILE A 182 -18.79 3.59 -0.94
C ILE A 182 -17.37 3.58 -0.39
N ILE A 183 -17.13 2.93 0.76
CA ILE A 183 -15.79 2.81 1.35
C ILE A 183 -14.84 2.09 0.39
N LEU A 184 -15.28 0.99 -0.22
CA LEU A 184 -14.49 0.25 -1.20
C LEU A 184 -14.19 1.09 -2.45
N ALA A 185 -15.14 1.88 -2.94
CA ALA A 185 -14.94 2.76 -4.08
C ALA A 185 -13.90 3.86 -3.78
N ILE A 186 -13.98 4.49 -2.59
CA ILE A 186 -12.99 5.48 -2.15
C ILE A 186 -11.61 4.83 -2.01
N MET A 187 -11.53 3.65 -1.41
CA MET A 187 -10.28 2.91 -1.26
C MET A 187 -9.66 2.59 -2.63
N ALA A 188 -10.47 2.11 -3.59
CA ALA A 188 -10.00 1.83 -4.95
C ALA A 188 -9.47 3.09 -5.66
N ALA A 189 -10.14 4.23 -5.50
CA ALA A 189 -9.67 5.52 -6.04
C ALA A 189 -8.33 5.95 -5.43
N VAL A 190 -8.15 5.81 -4.11
CA VAL A 190 -6.89 6.13 -3.43
C VAL A 190 -5.77 5.21 -3.91
N ILE A 191 -6.01 3.90 -4.00
CA ILE A 191 -5.03 2.94 -4.51
C ILE A 191 -4.65 3.29 -5.96
N PHE A 192 -5.61 3.65 -6.80
CA PHE A 192 -5.37 4.06 -8.18
C PHE A 192 -4.42 5.27 -8.27
N VAL A 193 -4.67 6.30 -7.45
CA VAL A 193 -3.80 7.49 -7.38
C VAL A 193 -2.38 7.12 -6.91
N ILE A 194 -2.25 6.27 -5.89
CA ILE A 194 -0.94 5.80 -5.39
C ILE A 194 -0.17 5.06 -6.48
N VAL A 195 -0.85 4.18 -7.22
CA VAL A 195 -0.22 3.40 -8.30
C VAL A 195 0.27 4.32 -9.42
N ILE A 196 -0.56 5.26 -9.88
CA ILE A 196 -0.17 6.24 -10.91
C ILE A 196 1.00 7.08 -10.44
N SER A 197 0.92 7.68 -9.24
CA SER A 197 2.00 8.48 -8.67
C SER A 197 3.31 7.70 -8.58
N SER A 198 3.23 6.43 -8.17
CA SER A 198 4.40 5.55 -8.10
C SER A 198 4.99 5.21 -9.46
N LEU A 199 4.16 5.00 -10.49
CA LEU A 199 4.64 4.77 -11.86
C LEU A 199 5.35 6.02 -12.41
N LEU A 200 4.81 7.21 -12.17
CA LEU A 200 5.45 8.48 -12.54
C LEU A 200 6.81 8.63 -11.85
N LEU A 201 6.89 8.37 -10.55
CA LEU A 201 8.15 8.44 -9.80
C LEU A 201 9.19 7.44 -10.32
N ILE A 202 8.78 6.20 -10.62
CA ILE A 202 9.67 5.18 -11.17
C ILE A 202 10.23 5.62 -12.52
N ASN A 203 9.41 6.16 -13.41
CA ASN A 203 9.81 6.54 -14.74
C ASN A 203 10.64 7.84 -14.77
N ASN A 204 10.29 8.81 -13.92
CA ASN A 204 10.91 10.14 -13.96
C ASN A 204 12.12 10.28 -13.02
N VAL A 205 12.25 9.42 -12.01
CA VAL A 205 13.35 9.52 -11.04
C VAL A 205 14.18 8.24 -10.98
N VAL A 206 13.54 7.10 -10.70
CA VAL A 206 14.29 5.85 -10.44
C VAL A 206 14.98 5.33 -11.69
N ALA A 207 14.34 5.43 -12.86
CA ALA A 207 14.91 4.95 -14.11
C ALA A 207 16.15 5.76 -14.55
N PRO A 208 16.12 7.13 -14.59
CA PRO A 208 17.30 7.91 -14.92
C PRO A 208 18.45 7.73 -13.93
N VAL A 209 18.17 7.69 -12.61
CA VAL A 209 19.21 7.44 -11.59
C VAL A 209 19.88 6.07 -11.82
N SER A 210 19.09 5.05 -12.16
CA SER A 210 19.64 3.73 -12.49
C SER A 210 20.51 3.75 -13.76
N ALA A 211 20.10 4.51 -14.79
CA ALA A 211 20.86 4.68 -16.02
C ALA A 211 22.19 5.40 -15.78
N VAL A 212 22.18 6.47 -14.96
CA VAL A 212 23.40 7.17 -14.56
C VAL A 212 24.34 6.26 -13.78
N SER A 213 23.83 5.45 -12.84
CA SER A 213 24.64 4.49 -12.09
C SER A 213 25.29 3.43 -12.99
N GLU A 214 24.57 2.94 -13.99
CA GLU A 214 25.12 1.98 -14.96
C GLU A 214 26.17 2.63 -15.86
N ALA A 215 25.92 3.87 -16.33
CA ALA A 215 26.90 4.61 -17.12
C ALA A 215 28.19 4.88 -16.34
N ALA A 216 28.08 5.31 -15.09
CA ALA A 216 29.25 5.50 -14.22
C ALA A 216 30.07 4.20 -14.05
N LYS A 217 29.39 3.05 -13.97
CA LYS A 217 30.04 1.74 -13.92
C LYS A 217 30.74 1.39 -15.24
N GLN A 218 30.12 1.68 -16.37
CA GLN A 218 30.71 1.49 -17.70
C GLN A 218 31.96 2.35 -17.87
N ILE A 219 31.89 3.65 -17.51
CA ILE A 219 33.00 4.58 -17.57
C ILE A 219 34.16 4.12 -16.67
N SER A 220 33.86 3.70 -15.45
CA SER A 220 34.89 3.15 -14.53
C SER A 220 35.52 1.83 -15.01
N GLY A 221 34.82 1.09 -15.86
CA GLY A 221 35.30 -0.13 -16.52
C GLY A 221 36.11 0.11 -17.81
N GLY A 222 36.36 1.38 -18.16
CA GLY A 222 37.15 1.74 -19.34
C GLY A 222 36.33 2.04 -20.62
N SER A 223 34.99 2.04 -20.52
CA SER A 223 34.12 2.41 -21.68
C SER A 223 33.96 3.94 -21.73
N TYR A 224 35.06 4.62 -22.05
CA TYR A 224 35.06 6.09 -22.14
C TYR A 224 34.27 6.59 -23.34
N GLY A 225 33.59 7.75 -23.20
CA GLY A 225 32.72 8.30 -24.26
C GLY A 225 31.33 7.66 -24.32
N TYR A 226 30.97 6.77 -23.38
CA TYR A 226 29.62 6.23 -23.28
C TYR A 226 28.63 7.36 -22.96
N GLN A 227 27.52 7.46 -23.69
CA GLN A 227 26.48 8.47 -23.53
C GLN A 227 25.13 7.85 -23.20
N ILE A 228 24.40 8.48 -22.30
CA ILE A 228 23.02 8.17 -21.93
C ILE A 228 22.11 9.05 -22.80
N PRO A 229 21.07 8.48 -23.47
CA PRO A 229 20.10 9.31 -24.18
C PRO A 229 19.33 10.21 -23.19
N ASN A 230 19.50 11.54 -23.29
CA ASN A 230 18.74 12.46 -22.48
C ASN A 230 17.33 12.62 -23.05
N ARG A 231 16.32 12.30 -22.20
CA ARG A 231 14.89 12.41 -22.51
C ARG A 231 14.16 13.27 -21.47
N TYR A 232 14.89 13.89 -20.57
CA TYR A 232 14.36 14.60 -19.41
C TYR A 232 14.64 16.09 -19.59
N ALA A 233 13.68 16.94 -19.21
CA ALA A 233 13.80 18.41 -19.31
C ALA A 233 13.95 19.11 -17.95
N ASP A 234 14.17 18.33 -16.90
CA ASP A 234 14.28 18.74 -15.51
C ASP A 234 15.71 18.51 -14.98
N GLU A 235 15.89 18.57 -13.66
CA GLU A 235 17.17 18.33 -12.98
C GLU A 235 17.76 16.95 -13.27
N MET A 236 16.91 15.97 -13.66
CA MET A 236 17.38 14.66 -14.11
C MET A 236 18.03 14.76 -15.50
N GLY A 237 17.53 15.63 -16.35
CA GLY A 237 18.15 15.94 -17.65
C GLY A 237 19.53 16.56 -17.46
N GLU A 238 19.66 17.55 -16.59
CA GLU A 238 20.95 18.17 -16.26
C GLU A 238 21.95 17.16 -15.69
N LEU A 239 21.49 16.25 -14.81
CA LEU A 239 22.33 15.18 -14.28
C LEU A 239 22.85 14.25 -15.37
N VAL A 240 22.00 13.86 -16.34
CA VAL A 240 22.38 13.02 -17.47
C VAL A 240 23.40 13.75 -18.35
N ASP A 241 23.20 15.02 -18.66
CA ASP A 241 24.12 15.82 -19.47
C ASP A 241 25.48 15.98 -18.80
N ASN A 242 25.51 16.26 -17.49
CA ASN A 242 26.75 16.34 -16.72
C ASN A 242 27.56 15.04 -16.74
N ILE A 243 26.90 13.90 -16.67
CA ILE A 243 27.56 12.57 -16.77
C ILE A 243 28.06 12.32 -18.19
N ASN A 244 27.30 12.69 -19.21
CA ASN A 244 27.71 12.58 -20.60
C ASN A 244 28.95 13.43 -20.89
N ASP A 245 28.96 14.70 -20.44
CA ASP A 245 30.10 15.60 -20.59
C ASP A 245 31.35 15.09 -19.87
N MET A 246 31.17 14.57 -18.64
CA MET A 246 32.25 13.93 -17.89
C MET A 246 32.83 12.75 -18.66
N SER A 247 31.97 11.89 -19.23
CA SER A 247 32.40 10.72 -20.01
C SER A 247 33.21 11.10 -21.24
N LEU A 248 32.78 12.14 -21.97
CA LEU A 248 33.50 12.65 -23.12
C LEU A 248 34.88 13.20 -22.74
N LYS A 249 34.96 14.04 -21.71
CA LYS A 249 36.24 14.62 -21.23
C LYS A 249 37.22 13.55 -20.78
N ILE A 250 36.74 12.50 -20.09
CA ILE A 250 37.61 11.37 -19.72
C ILE A 250 38.12 10.67 -20.98
N GLY A 251 37.24 10.43 -21.96
CA GLY A 251 37.63 9.79 -23.21
C GLY A 251 38.67 10.59 -23.99
N GLU A 252 38.52 11.91 -24.07
CA GLU A 252 39.49 12.82 -24.71
C GLU A 252 40.84 12.79 -23.98
N ASN A 253 40.84 12.86 -22.64
CA ASN A 253 42.05 12.80 -21.84
C ASN A 253 42.80 11.45 -22.02
N GLU A 254 42.07 10.35 -22.00
CA GLU A 254 42.67 9.02 -22.21
C GLU A 254 43.29 8.88 -23.59
N LYS A 255 42.62 9.42 -24.60
CA LYS A 255 43.17 9.47 -25.97
C LYS A 255 44.45 10.29 -26.04
N LEU A 256 44.46 11.52 -25.47
CA LEU A 256 45.62 12.37 -25.43
C LEU A 256 46.79 11.71 -24.69
N GLN A 257 46.50 11.06 -23.55
CA GLN A 257 47.49 10.34 -22.78
C GLN A 257 48.08 9.15 -23.56
N SER A 258 47.23 8.41 -24.27
CA SER A 258 47.69 7.28 -25.14
C SER A 258 48.52 7.76 -26.28
N GLU A 259 48.12 8.83 -26.98
CA GLU A 259 48.89 9.47 -28.06
C GLU A 259 50.23 10.00 -27.53
N PHE A 260 50.24 10.66 -26.37
CA PHE A 260 51.47 11.13 -25.73
C PHE A 260 52.43 9.99 -25.42
N ILE A 261 51.96 8.90 -24.77
CA ILE A 261 52.80 7.74 -24.45
C ILE A 261 53.32 7.09 -25.70
N SER A 262 52.52 6.98 -26.76
CA SER A 262 52.91 6.42 -28.03
C SER A 262 54.01 7.26 -28.71
N SER A 263 53.79 8.59 -28.76
CA SER A 263 54.74 9.55 -29.34
C SER A 263 56.07 9.54 -28.58
N VAL A 264 56.06 9.65 -27.25
CA VAL A 264 57.27 9.60 -26.44
C VAL A 264 58.02 8.27 -26.63
N SER A 265 57.28 7.15 -26.65
CA SER A 265 57.88 5.83 -26.89
C SER A 265 58.59 5.73 -28.22
N HIS A 266 57.99 6.32 -29.28
CA HIS A 266 58.58 6.35 -30.62
C HIS A 266 59.81 7.23 -30.69
N GLU A 267 59.75 8.42 -30.11
CA GLU A 267 60.84 9.39 -30.06
C GLU A 267 62.05 8.89 -29.20
N LEU A 268 61.78 8.12 -28.15
CA LEU A 268 62.81 7.48 -27.33
C LEU A 268 63.46 6.27 -28.06
N ARG A 269 62.70 5.49 -28.81
CA ARG A 269 63.20 4.26 -29.46
C ARG A 269 64.26 4.56 -30.48
N THR A 270 64.10 5.61 -31.28
CA THR A 270 65.05 5.96 -32.38
C THR A 270 66.46 6.24 -31.89
N PRO A 271 66.72 7.16 -30.92
CA PRO A 271 68.06 7.41 -30.39
C PRO A 271 68.62 6.22 -29.64
N LEU A 272 67.79 5.46 -28.88
CA LEU A 272 68.22 4.24 -28.21
C LEU A 272 68.71 3.19 -29.19
N THR A 273 68.04 2.99 -30.32
CA THR A 273 68.47 2.05 -31.37
C THR A 273 69.80 2.48 -31.97
N ALA A 274 70.01 3.78 -32.19
CA ALA A 274 71.28 4.31 -32.69
C ALA A 274 72.43 4.13 -31.68
N ILE A 275 72.17 4.39 -30.39
CA ILE A 275 73.15 4.18 -29.31
C ILE A 275 73.55 2.69 -29.20
N SER A 276 72.54 1.78 -29.14
CA SER A 276 72.78 0.33 -29.06
C SER A 276 73.53 -0.18 -30.30
N GLY A 277 73.05 0.20 -31.52
CA GLY A 277 73.71 -0.27 -32.74
C GLY A 277 75.16 0.18 -32.91
N TRP A 278 75.49 1.44 -32.54
CA TRP A 278 76.87 1.88 -32.52
C TRP A 278 77.66 1.25 -31.36
N GLY A 279 77.08 1.04 -30.19
CA GLY A 279 77.69 0.31 -29.11
C GLY A 279 78.08 -1.12 -29.49
N GLU A 280 77.18 -1.87 -30.10
CA GLU A 280 77.40 -3.22 -30.62
C GLU A 280 78.48 -3.25 -31.72
N THR A 281 78.43 -2.26 -32.65
CA THR A 281 79.43 -2.15 -33.73
C THR A 281 80.82 -1.90 -33.15
N LEU A 282 80.95 -1.04 -32.13
CA LEU A 282 82.25 -0.74 -31.49
C LEU A 282 82.76 -1.87 -30.64
N LEU A 283 81.87 -2.65 -30.01
CA LEU A 283 82.25 -3.85 -29.22
C LEU A 283 82.73 -5.01 -30.12
N GLY A 284 82.18 -5.14 -31.34
CA GLY A 284 82.55 -6.18 -32.30
C GLY A 284 83.66 -5.78 -33.26
N ASP A 285 84.22 -4.59 -33.18
CA ASP A 285 85.26 -4.12 -34.06
C ASP A 285 86.66 -4.59 -33.64
N GLU A 286 87.13 -5.71 -34.20
CA GLU A 286 88.42 -6.24 -34.01
C GLU A 286 89.52 -5.42 -34.73
N SER A 287 89.23 -4.53 -35.62
CA SER A 287 90.19 -3.77 -36.43
C SER A 287 90.84 -2.62 -35.68
N GLY A 288 90.23 -2.09 -34.62
CA GLY A 288 90.80 -1.04 -33.77
C GLY A 288 90.93 0.32 -34.49
N ASP A 289 90.20 0.61 -35.56
CA ASP A 289 90.33 1.88 -36.28
C ASP A 289 89.91 3.07 -35.40
N PRO A 290 90.90 4.00 -35.05
CA PRO A 290 90.63 5.12 -34.25
C PRO A 290 89.60 6.12 -34.83
N ARG A 291 89.40 6.12 -36.11
CA ARG A 291 88.40 6.96 -36.81
C ARG A 291 86.98 6.46 -36.58
N GLN A 292 86.78 5.17 -36.70
CA GLN A 292 85.52 4.48 -36.46
C GLN A 292 85.10 4.62 -35.02
N LEU A 293 86.04 4.39 -34.04
CA LEU A 293 85.80 4.55 -32.66
C LEU A 293 85.33 5.98 -32.30
N ARG A 294 86.05 7.00 -32.79
CA ARG A 294 85.68 8.39 -32.53
C ARG A 294 84.32 8.76 -33.15
N ARG A 295 84.00 8.22 -34.33
CA ARG A 295 82.72 8.45 -34.99
C ARG A 295 81.56 7.84 -34.22
N GLY A 296 81.68 6.60 -33.81
CA GLY A 296 80.66 5.90 -33.01
C GLY A 296 80.40 6.54 -31.65
N LEU A 297 81.49 6.84 -30.88
CA LEU A 297 81.37 7.54 -29.61
C LEU A 297 80.73 8.93 -29.74
N ARG A 298 81.01 9.66 -30.82
CA ARG A 298 80.38 10.99 -31.09
C ARG A 298 78.89 10.83 -31.35
N ILE A 299 78.44 9.83 -32.05
CA ILE A 299 77.02 9.57 -32.27
C ILE A 299 76.34 9.15 -30.98
N ILE A 300 76.91 8.26 -30.21
CA ILE A 300 76.38 7.85 -28.92
C ILE A 300 76.20 9.07 -27.98
N VAL A 301 77.22 9.92 -27.82
CA VAL A 301 77.14 11.09 -26.98
C VAL A 301 76.12 12.10 -27.48
N LYS A 302 76.01 12.28 -28.83
CA LYS A 302 75.00 13.18 -29.43
C LYS A 302 73.57 12.68 -29.16
N GLU A 303 73.29 11.39 -29.34
CA GLU A 303 71.95 10.82 -29.11
C GLU A 303 71.63 10.77 -27.62
N ALA A 304 72.63 10.51 -26.74
CA ALA A 304 72.42 10.58 -25.28
C ALA A 304 72.05 12.00 -24.81
N ARG A 305 72.72 13.03 -25.33
CA ARG A 305 72.34 14.45 -25.03
C ARG A 305 70.97 14.80 -25.55
N ARG A 306 70.60 14.28 -26.75
CA ARG A 306 69.23 14.50 -27.31
C ARG A 306 68.16 13.86 -26.40
N LEU A 307 68.41 12.64 -25.87
CA LEU A 307 67.52 11.97 -24.92
C LEU A 307 67.36 12.80 -23.63
N THR A 308 68.47 13.32 -23.11
CA THR A 308 68.43 14.17 -21.90
C THR A 308 67.52 15.39 -22.11
N GLY A 309 67.67 16.10 -23.24
CA GLY A 309 66.87 17.26 -23.58
C GLY A 309 65.38 16.92 -23.75
N MET A 310 65.04 15.75 -24.28
CA MET A 310 63.60 15.31 -24.41
C MET A 310 62.95 14.97 -23.09
N VAL A 311 63.69 14.64 -22.04
CA VAL A 311 63.17 14.32 -20.72
C VAL A 311 63.05 15.60 -19.86
N GLU A 312 63.79 16.66 -20.17
CA GLU A 312 63.75 17.94 -19.47
C GLU A 312 62.65 18.90 -20.01
N GLU A 313 62.09 18.65 -21.22
CA GLU A 313 60.92 19.33 -21.78
C GLU A 313 59.62 18.66 -21.33
#